data_3daeae9cb0a04e8db1441250838679d5
#
_entry.id   3daeae9cb0a04e8db1441250838679d5
#
_cell.length_a   1.000
_cell.length_b   1.000
_cell.length_c   1.000
_cell.angle_alpha   90.00
_cell.angle_beta   90.00
_cell.angle_gamma   90.00
#
_symmetry.space_group_name_H-M   'P 1'
#
loop_
_entity.id
_entity.type
_entity.pdbx_description
1 polymer ?
#
loop_
_entity_poly.entity_id
_entity_poly.type
_entity_poly.pdbx_seq_one_letter_code
_entity_poly.pdbx_strand_id
1 'polypeptide(L)'
;APRPSGPIHEQLARLGVPREAYDDLLTSGDVTREMLHARSERGLVHIGPDRDLPLYEGLPQRLVGDDAAEMIVVTGLADDTRETPEDYRERLAALAAKRLPMVCANPDLVVERGTQKVWCAGAIARLYTEAFDGEAALIGKPYAPVYEEARLRIAQLTGKRFDAHRVLAIGDGLATDIRGAFGQGLDVLFVTGGIHAADFGPADAPDPARVSDRLMDEGLAVTALVPHLVW
;
A
#
# COMPACT_ATOMS: atom_id res chain seq x y z
N ALA A 1 0.31 -1.89 -4.81
CA ALA A 1 -0.68 -1.67 -5.89
C ALA A 1 -2.06 -2.13 -5.42
N PRO A 2 -3.13 -1.33 -5.63
CA PRO A 2 -4.50 -1.71 -5.23
C PRO A 2 -5.11 -2.80 -6.12
N ARG A 3 -4.39 -3.27 -7.14
CA ARG A 3 -4.79 -4.35 -8.05
C ARG A 3 -4.37 -5.71 -7.51
N PRO A 4 -5.11 -6.80 -7.82
CA PRO A 4 -4.69 -8.17 -7.50
C PRO A 4 -3.32 -8.51 -8.10
N SER A 5 -2.67 -9.54 -7.56
CA SER A 5 -1.32 -9.98 -7.99
C SER A 5 -1.26 -10.47 -9.45
N GLY A 6 -2.35 -11.04 -10.00
CA GLY A 6 -2.36 -11.55 -11.38
C GLY A 6 -1.85 -10.55 -12.42
N PRO A 7 -2.47 -9.37 -12.58
CA PRO A 7 -1.98 -8.33 -13.49
C PRO A 7 -0.56 -7.82 -13.18
N ILE A 8 -0.10 -7.94 -11.93
CA ILE A 8 1.25 -7.53 -11.54
C ILE A 8 2.28 -8.57 -11.98
N HIS A 9 1.98 -9.87 -11.95
CA HIS A 9 2.84 -10.90 -12.53
C HIS A 9 3.11 -10.63 -14.03
N GLU A 10 2.07 -10.27 -14.79
CA GLU A 10 2.23 -9.91 -16.20
C GLU A 10 3.07 -8.63 -16.39
N GLN A 11 2.90 -7.66 -15.50
CA GLN A 11 3.71 -6.44 -15.53
C GLN A 11 5.18 -6.73 -15.26
N LEU A 12 5.51 -7.55 -14.26
CA LEU A 12 6.87 -7.97 -13.94
C LEU A 12 7.52 -8.72 -15.13
N ALA A 13 6.78 -9.62 -15.77
CA ALA A 13 7.25 -10.34 -16.95
C ALA A 13 7.59 -9.36 -18.09
N ARG A 14 6.75 -8.34 -18.35
CA ARG A 14 7.04 -7.29 -19.35
C ARG A 14 8.26 -6.43 -19.00
N LEU A 15 8.57 -6.29 -17.71
CA LEU A 15 9.77 -5.60 -17.22
C LEU A 15 11.02 -6.50 -17.22
N GLY A 16 10.90 -7.76 -17.68
CA GLY A 16 12.02 -8.69 -17.76
C GLY A 16 12.35 -9.39 -16.45
N VAL A 17 11.48 -9.31 -15.42
CA VAL A 17 11.66 -10.06 -14.17
C VAL A 17 11.21 -11.50 -14.40
N PRO A 18 12.14 -12.50 -14.35
CA PRO A 18 11.77 -13.89 -14.54
C PRO A 18 10.93 -14.41 -13.37
N ARG A 19 10.05 -15.38 -13.65
CA ARG A 19 9.14 -15.94 -12.62
C ARG A 19 9.91 -16.58 -11.46
N GLU A 20 11.08 -17.12 -11.74
CA GLU A 20 11.97 -17.78 -10.78
C GLU A 20 12.69 -16.81 -9.83
N ALA A 21 12.59 -15.51 -10.07
CA ALA A 21 13.19 -14.49 -9.21
C ALA A 21 12.45 -14.30 -7.87
N TYR A 22 11.26 -14.86 -7.74
CA TYR A 22 10.44 -14.73 -6.51
C TYR A 22 9.51 -15.94 -6.34
N ASP A 23 9.25 -16.31 -5.09
CA ASP A 23 8.38 -17.46 -4.75
C ASP A 23 6.91 -17.07 -4.82
N ASP A 24 6.55 -15.88 -4.31
CA ASP A 24 5.18 -15.37 -4.31
C ASP A 24 5.15 -13.85 -4.50
N LEU A 25 3.97 -13.33 -4.82
CA LEU A 25 3.69 -11.91 -4.98
C LEU A 25 2.43 -11.54 -4.21
N LEU A 26 2.59 -10.63 -3.26
CA LEU A 26 1.50 -10.08 -2.46
C LEU A 26 1.31 -8.60 -2.78
N THR A 27 0.08 -8.21 -3.08
CA THR A 27 -0.29 -6.82 -3.29
C THR A 27 -1.24 -6.34 -2.20
N SER A 28 -1.36 -5.02 -2.03
CA SER A 28 -2.43 -4.47 -1.18
C SER A 28 -3.81 -4.80 -1.72
N GLY A 29 -3.95 -4.99 -3.04
CA GLY A 29 -5.18 -5.48 -3.68
C GLY A 29 -5.55 -6.90 -3.24
N ASP A 30 -4.58 -7.82 -3.13
CA ASP A 30 -4.84 -9.17 -2.63
C ASP A 30 -5.35 -9.12 -1.18
N VAL A 31 -4.68 -8.37 -0.30
CA VAL A 31 -5.10 -8.20 1.10
C VAL A 31 -6.48 -7.56 1.20
N THR A 32 -6.76 -6.57 0.34
CA THR A 32 -8.09 -5.95 0.26
C THR A 32 -9.15 -6.98 -0.11
N ARG A 33 -8.88 -7.86 -1.08
CA ARG A 33 -9.82 -8.93 -1.49
C ARG A 33 -10.11 -9.90 -0.34
N GLU A 34 -9.08 -10.36 0.37
CA GLU A 34 -9.25 -11.24 1.54
C GLU A 34 -10.10 -10.55 2.61
N MET A 35 -9.82 -9.28 2.91
CA MET A 35 -10.62 -8.52 3.85
C MET A 35 -12.09 -8.39 3.40
N LEU A 36 -12.34 -8.03 2.15
CA LEU A 36 -13.69 -7.91 1.60
C LEU A 36 -14.43 -9.25 1.63
N HIS A 37 -13.75 -10.34 1.28
CA HIS A 37 -14.35 -11.68 1.28
C HIS A 37 -14.85 -12.09 2.67
N ALA A 38 -14.15 -11.67 3.73
CA ALA A 38 -14.53 -11.94 5.12
C ALA A 38 -15.65 -11.03 5.66
N ARG A 39 -16.06 -9.99 4.90
CA ARG A 39 -17.06 -9.01 5.32
C ARG A 39 -18.48 -9.47 5.02
N SER A 40 -19.43 -8.95 5.84
CA SER A 40 -20.88 -9.22 5.68
C SER A 40 -21.57 -8.25 4.73
N GLU A 41 -21.01 -7.05 4.54
CA GLU A 41 -21.53 -6.02 3.64
C GLU A 41 -21.55 -6.52 2.21
N ARG A 42 -22.66 -6.28 1.50
CA ARG A 42 -22.89 -6.80 0.14
C ARG A 42 -22.85 -5.71 -0.92
N GLY A 43 -23.23 -4.49 -0.57
CA GLY A 43 -23.23 -3.34 -1.46
C GLY A 43 -21.96 -2.51 -1.28
N LEU A 44 -21.08 -2.50 -2.30
CA LEU A 44 -19.87 -1.71 -2.27
C LEU A 44 -19.97 -0.51 -3.21
N VAL A 45 -19.63 0.68 -2.75
CA VAL A 45 -19.35 1.80 -3.64
C VAL A 45 -17.85 1.88 -3.89
N HIS A 46 -17.47 1.93 -5.16
CA HIS A 46 -16.08 2.09 -5.57
C HIS A 46 -15.75 3.56 -5.81
N ILE A 47 -14.61 4.00 -5.27
CA ILE A 47 -13.97 5.27 -5.60
C ILE A 47 -12.58 4.95 -6.14
N GLY A 48 -12.38 5.19 -7.43
CA GLY A 48 -11.13 4.87 -8.10
C GLY A 48 -11.30 4.73 -9.61
N PRO A 49 -10.20 4.50 -10.33
CA PRO A 49 -10.23 4.34 -11.78
C PRO A 49 -10.75 2.95 -12.20
N ASP A 50 -11.36 2.87 -13.38
CA ASP A 50 -11.92 1.62 -13.92
C ASP A 50 -10.89 0.49 -14.05
N ARG A 51 -9.59 0.82 -14.22
CA ARG A 51 -8.50 -0.17 -14.27
C ARG A 51 -8.37 -1.01 -12.99
N ASP A 52 -8.97 -0.59 -11.88
CA ASP A 52 -8.92 -1.28 -10.59
C ASP A 52 -10.18 -2.16 -10.35
N LEU A 53 -11.18 -2.15 -11.23
CA LEU A 53 -12.39 -2.97 -11.14
C LEU A 53 -12.13 -4.49 -11.05
N PRO A 54 -11.04 -5.05 -11.62
CA PRO A 54 -10.69 -6.47 -11.39
C PRO A 54 -10.49 -6.83 -9.92
N LEU A 55 -10.32 -5.84 -9.02
CA LEU A 55 -10.31 -6.05 -7.58
C LEU A 55 -11.55 -6.81 -7.07
N TYR A 56 -12.69 -6.63 -7.71
CA TYR A 56 -14.00 -7.15 -7.25
C TYR A 56 -14.41 -8.46 -7.91
N GLU A 57 -13.69 -8.93 -8.92
CA GLU A 57 -14.02 -10.16 -9.65
C GLU A 57 -14.06 -11.37 -8.73
N GLY A 58 -15.16 -12.12 -8.77
CA GLY A 58 -15.36 -13.33 -7.97
C GLY A 58 -15.65 -13.09 -6.48
N LEU A 59 -15.74 -11.82 -6.02
CA LEU A 59 -16.19 -11.51 -4.66
C LEU A 59 -17.71 -11.67 -4.53
N PRO A 60 -18.22 -12.00 -3.33
CA PRO A 60 -19.65 -12.09 -3.08
C PRO A 60 -20.36 -10.72 -3.04
N GLN A 61 -19.61 -9.63 -2.96
CA GLN A 61 -20.12 -8.26 -2.99
C GLN A 61 -20.47 -7.82 -4.40
N ARG A 62 -21.32 -6.79 -4.48
CA ARG A 62 -21.71 -6.14 -5.72
C ARG A 62 -21.37 -4.66 -5.69
N LEU A 63 -20.89 -4.13 -6.81
CA LEU A 63 -20.74 -2.70 -6.97
C LEU A 63 -22.14 -2.08 -7.15
N VAL A 64 -22.42 -1.05 -6.35
CA VAL A 64 -23.71 -0.34 -6.30
C VAL A 64 -23.47 1.17 -6.32
N GLY A 65 -24.53 1.93 -6.56
CA GLY A 65 -24.49 3.38 -6.40
C GLY A 65 -24.46 3.79 -4.91
N ASP A 66 -24.13 5.05 -4.67
CA ASP A 66 -23.97 5.62 -3.33
C ASP A 66 -25.20 5.41 -2.42
N ASP A 67 -26.41 5.36 -2.99
CA ASP A 67 -27.65 5.17 -2.22
C ASP A 67 -27.78 3.78 -1.61
N ALA A 68 -27.35 2.75 -2.31
CA ALA A 68 -27.43 1.35 -1.91
C ALA A 68 -26.13 0.83 -1.25
N ALA A 69 -25.14 1.72 -1.05
CA ALA A 69 -23.86 1.33 -0.51
C ALA A 69 -23.93 1.01 0.99
N GLU A 70 -23.26 -0.06 1.38
CA GLU A 70 -23.04 -0.49 2.77
C GLU A 70 -21.58 -0.28 3.19
N MET A 71 -20.67 -0.11 2.23
CA MET A 71 -19.23 0.11 2.44
C MET A 71 -18.62 0.89 1.28
N ILE A 72 -17.57 1.65 1.58
CA ILE A 72 -16.74 2.35 0.61
C ILE A 72 -15.47 1.55 0.38
N VAL A 73 -15.07 1.36 -0.89
CA VAL A 73 -13.73 0.87 -1.24
C VAL A 73 -13.07 1.92 -2.11
N VAL A 74 -11.96 2.47 -1.63
CA VAL A 74 -11.18 3.47 -2.37
C VAL A 74 -9.86 2.87 -2.83
N THR A 75 -9.60 2.94 -4.14
CA THR A 75 -8.37 2.44 -4.79
C THR A 75 -7.51 3.58 -5.36
N GLY A 76 -8.10 4.75 -5.55
CA GLY A 76 -7.46 5.93 -6.11
C GLY A 76 -8.47 7.01 -6.43
N LEU A 77 -8.03 8.02 -7.16
CA LEU A 77 -8.91 8.99 -7.82
C LEU A 77 -9.39 8.38 -9.15
N ALA A 78 -10.55 8.76 -9.64
CA ALA A 78 -11.07 8.26 -10.92
C ALA A 78 -10.19 8.73 -12.09
N ASP A 79 -9.81 10.01 -12.08
CA ASP A 79 -8.77 10.57 -12.96
C ASP A 79 -7.66 11.23 -12.14
N ASP A 80 -6.61 10.45 -11.86
CA ASP A 80 -5.47 10.88 -11.05
C ASP A 80 -4.59 11.98 -11.73
N THR A 81 -4.92 12.37 -12.95
CA THR A 81 -4.22 13.43 -13.67
C THR A 81 -4.91 14.80 -13.56
N ARG A 82 -6.16 14.83 -13.12
CA ARG A 82 -6.98 16.05 -13.08
C ARG A 82 -7.62 16.32 -11.73
N GLU A 83 -7.96 15.25 -11.02
CA GLU A 83 -8.71 15.35 -9.79
C GLU A 83 -7.79 15.50 -8.58
N THR A 84 -8.36 16.06 -7.53
CA THR A 84 -7.77 16.20 -6.21
C THR A 84 -8.68 15.50 -5.18
N PRO A 85 -8.22 15.17 -3.97
CA PRO A 85 -9.08 14.65 -2.93
C PRO A 85 -10.27 15.56 -2.60
N GLU A 86 -10.10 16.85 -2.77
CA GLU A 86 -11.14 17.85 -2.48
C GLU A 86 -12.37 17.75 -3.41
N ASP A 87 -12.18 17.27 -4.62
CA ASP A 87 -13.28 17.05 -5.59
C ASP A 87 -14.27 15.97 -5.11
N TYR A 88 -13.86 15.14 -4.14
CA TYR A 88 -14.68 14.09 -3.53
C TYR A 88 -15.40 14.55 -2.26
N ARG A 89 -15.17 15.77 -1.76
CA ARG A 89 -15.65 16.25 -0.46
C ARG A 89 -17.16 16.09 -0.27
N GLU A 90 -17.95 16.55 -1.21
CA GLU A 90 -19.41 16.48 -1.11
C GLU A 90 -19.93 15.05 -1.10
N ARG A 91 -19.34 14.19 -1.97
CA ARG A 91 -19.67 12.78 -2.04
C ARG A 91 -19.30 12.06 -0.74
N LEU A 92 -18.12 12.33 -0.21
CA LEU A 92 -17.64 11.74 1.05
C LEU A 92 -18.49 12.20 2.23
N ALA A 93 -18.93 13.46 2.28
CA ALA A 93 -19.84 13.94 3.30
C ALA A 93 -21.18 13.18 3.30
N ALA A 94 -21.76 12.94 2.12
CA ALA A 94 -22.99 12.19 1.99
C ALA A 94 -22.85 10.71 2.43
N LEU A 95 -21.69 10.07 2.09
CA LEU A 95 -21.39 8.70 2.51
C LEU A 95 -21.10 8.60 4.01
N ALA A 96 -20.41 9.60 4.58
CA ALA A 96 -20.15 9.68 6.01
C ALA A 96 -21.43 9.88 6.85
N ALA A 97 -22.41 10.63 6.33
CA ALA A 97 -23.71 10.78 6.97
C ALA A 97 -24.44 9.43 7.14
N LYS A 98 -24.14 8.44 6.28
CA LYS A 98 -24.63 7.06 6.39
C LYS A 98 -23.76 6.19 7.31
N ARG A 99 -22.65 6.72 7.85
CA ARG A 99 -21.67 6.01 8.67
C ARG A 99 -21.09 4.76 7.99
N LEU A 100 -20.82 4.85 6.69
CA LEU A 100 -20.27 3.72 5.96
C LEU A 100 -18.80 3.49 6.34
N PRO A 101 -18.38 2.25 6.63
CA PRO A 101 -16.97 1.96 6.79
C PRO A 101 -16.26 2.07 5.44
N MET A 102 -15.01 2.52 5.46
CA MET A 102 -14.17 2.61 4.27
C MET A 102 -13.02 1.60 4.33
N VAL A 103 -12.71 0.99 3.19
CA VAL A 103 -11.48 0.22 2.97
C VAL A 103 -10.65 0.97 1.93
N CYS A 104 -9.45 1.38 2.31
CA CYS A 104 -8.49 2.05 1.43
C CYS A 104 -7.44 1.04 0.96
N ALA A 105 -7.49 0.66 -0.31
CA ALA A 105 -6.64 -0.37 -0.89
C ALA A 105 -5.21 0.12 -1.25
N ASN A 106 -4.95 1.41 -1.13
CA ASN A 106 -3.64 2.04 -1.32
C ASN A 106 -3.47 3.22 -0.35
N PRO A 107 -2.78 3.06 0.78
CA PRO A 107 -2.69 4.08 1.81
C PRO A 107 -1.76 5.25 1.49
N ASP A 108 -1.02 5.19 0.38
CA ASP A 108 -0.18 6.30 -0.05
C ASP A 108 -1.03 7.57 -0.24
N LEU A 109 -0.51 8.71 0.21
CA LEU A 109 -1.17 10.00 0.01
C LEU A 109 -0.89 10.53 -1.39
N VAL A 110 0.38 10.45 -1.79
CA VAL A 110 0.92 10.95 -3.05
C VAL A 110 2.02 10.00 -3.49
N VAL A 111 2.11 9.76 -4.79
CA VAL A 111 3.24 9.06 -5.42
C VAL A 111 3.85 9.92 -6.52
N GLU A 112 5.12 9.67 -6.84
CA GLU A 112 5.78 10.30 -7.98
C GLU A 112 5.59 9.43 -9.23
N ARG A 113 5.14 10.07 -10.32
CA ARG A 113 5.06 9.46 -11.65
C ARG A 113 5.85 10.32 -12.62
N GLY A 114 7.10 9.95 -12.85
CA GLY A 114 8.06 10.81 -13.54
C GLY A 114 8.34 12.07 -12.71
N THR A 115 8.06 13.24 -13.25
CA THR A 115 8.24 14.54 -12.56
C THR A 115 6.96 15.06 -11.87
N GLN A 116 5.86 14.31 -11.95
CA GLN A 116 4.57 14.73 -11.41
C GLN A 116 4.26 14.01 -10.09
N LYS A 117 3.71 14.76 -9.14
CA LYS A 117 3.10 14.20 -7.93
C LYS A 117 1.63 13.89 -8.21
N VAL A 118 1.22 12.67 -7.91
CA VAL A 118 -0.12 12.15 -8.19
C VAL A 118 -0.77 11.74 -6.88
N TRP A 119 -1.98 12.21 -6.66
CA TRP A 119 -2.77 11.83 -5.48
C TRP A 119 -3.17 10.36 -5.52
N CYS A 120 -3.19 9.72 -4.34
CA CYS A 120 -3.57 8.34 -4.16
C CYS A 120 -4.78 8.17 -3.24
N ALA A 121 -5.27 6.94 -3.12
CA ALA A 121 -6.45 6.60 -2.31
C ALA A 121 -6.32 7.03 -0.84
N GLY A 122 -5.11 6.97 -0.27
CA GLY A 122 -4.85 7.41 1.10
C GLY A 122 -5.22 8.87 1.35
N ALA A 123 -5.10 9.74 0.35
CA ALA A 123 -5.51 11.14 0.48
C ALA A 123 -7.03 11.29 0.58
N ILE A 124 -7.80 10.47 -0.14
CA ILE A 124 -9.26 10.41 -0.03
C ILE A 124 -9.66 9.82 1.34
N ALA A 125 -9.00 8.74 1.77
CA ALA A 125 -9.26 8.13 3.07
C ALA A 125 -8.96 9.11 4.21
N ARG A 126 -7.86 9.86 4.11
CA ARG A 126 -7.53 10.92 5.08
C ARG A 126 -8.61 12.01 5.13
N LEU A 127 -9.07 12.49 3.98
CA LEU A 127 -10.15 13.47 3.93
C LEU A 127 -11.42 12.92 4.59
N TYR A 128 -11.74 11.63 4.37
CA TYR A 128 -12.89 10.98 4.97
C TYR A 128 -12.81 10.93 6.50
N THR A 129 -11.65 10.56 7.03
CA THR A 129 -11.44 10.46 8.49
C THR A 129 -11.31 11.83 9.17
N GLU A 130 -10.53 12.76 8.61
CA GLU A 130 -10.24 14.04 9.25
C GLU A 130 -11.40 15.05 9.15
N ALA A 131 -12.11 15.07 8.02
CA ALA A 131 -13.17 16.06 7.79
C ALA A 131 -14.57 15.58 8.23
N PHE A 132 -14.79 14.25 8.27
CA PHE A 132 -16.13 13.70 8.47
C PHE A 132 -16.19 12.66 9.60
N ASP A 133 -15.11 12.47 10.35
CA ASP A 133 -15.01 11.46 11.43
C ASP A 133 -15.38 10.04 10.96
N GLY A 134 -15.07 9.75 9.69
CA GLY A 134 -15.34 8.45 9.08
C GLY A 134 -14.32 7.40 9.50
N GLU A 135 -14.73 6.13 9.51
CA GLU A 135 -13.83 5.01 9.79
C GLU A 135 -13.20 4.49 8.49
N ALA A 136 -11.86 4.38 8.44
CA ALA A 136 -11.14 3.83 7.29
C ALA A 136 -10.10 2.79 7.70
N ALA A 137 -10.20 1.58 7.14
CA ALA A 137 -9.17 0.56 7.22
C ALA A 137 -8.16 0.77 6.08
N LEU A 138 -6.88 0.98 6.44
CA LEU A 138 -5.80 1.25 5.49
C LEU A 138 -5.05 -0.05 5.15
N ILE A 139 -5.04 -0.43 3.87
CA ILE A 139 -4.47 -1.69 3.38
C ILE A 139 -3.24 -1.42 2.51
N GLY A 140 -2.10 -1.83 3.02
CA GLY A 140 -0.79 -1.62 2.39
C GLY A 140 0.27 -1.23 3.40
N LYS A 141 1.51 -1.10 2.98
CA LYS A 141 2.60 -0.60 3.83
C LYS A 141 2.33 0.86 4.23
N PRO A 142 2.58 1.26 5.46
CA PRO A 142 3.24 0.55 6.58
C PRO A 142 2.30 -0.24 7.50
N TYR A 143 1.03 -0.44 7.16
CA TYR A 143 0.00 -0.98 8.03
C TYR A 143 0.08 -2.51 8.18
N ALA A 144 -0.30 -3.01 9.37
CA ALA A 144 -0.18 -4.41 9.77
C ALA A 144 -0.80 -5.43 8.82
N PRO A 145 -1.98 -5.23 8.20
CA PRO A 145 -2.65 -6.26 7.41
C PRO A 145 -1.80 -6.86 6.30
N VAL A 146 -0.96 -6.06 5.62
CA VAL A 146 -0.10 -6.59 4.55
C VAL A 146 1.02 -7.48 5.10
N TYR A 147 1.54 -7.19 6.29
CA TYR A 147 2.58 -8.00 6.92
C TYR A 147 2.02 -9.29 7.52
N GLU A 148 0.81 -9.23 8.06
CA GLU A 148 0.09 -10.41 8.56
C GLU A 148 -0.16 -11.41 7.44
N GLU A 149 -0.68 -10.94 6.32
CA GLU A 149 -0.90 -11.78 5.13
C GLU A 149 0.41 -12.31 4.56
N ALA A 150 1.48 -11.49 4.49
CA ALA A 150 2.80 -11.95 4.06
C ALA A 150 3.33 -13.10 4.93
N ARG A 151 3.18 -13.00 6.25
CA ARG A 151 3.58 -14.07 7.18
C ARG A 151 2.75 -15.35 6.98
N LEU A 152 1.44 -15.22 6.71
CA LEU A 152 0.58 -16.37 6.41
C LEU A 152 1.04 -17.07 5.12
N ARG A 153 1.32 -16.33 4.07
CA ARG A 153 1.80 -16.87 2.79
C ARG A 153 3.18 -17.52 2.93
N ILE A 154 4.11 -16.90 3.65
CA ILE A 154 5.40 -17.51 3.97
C ILE A 154 5.21 -18.86 4.71
N ALA A 155 4.30 -18.91 5.67
CA ALA A 155 4.03 -20.14 6.40
C ALA A 155 3.41 -21.23 5.51
N GLN A 156 2.54 -20.86 4.58
CA GLN A 156 1.96 -21.78 3.58
C GLN A 156 3.01 -22.33 2.62
N LEU A 157 3.87 -21.46 2.07
CA LEU A 157 4.92 -21.86 1.13
C LEU A 157 5.99 -22.76 1.77
N THR A 158 6.37 -22.47 3.00
CA THR A 158 7.50 -23.15 3.67
C THR A 158 7.09 -24.26 4.61
N GLY A 159 5.81 -24.35 4.95
CA GLY A 159 5.30 -25.24 6.00
C GLY A 159 5.74 -24.84 7.42
N LYS A 160 6.30 -23.63 7.61
CA LYS A 160 6.86 -23.16 8.88
C LYS A 160 6.46 -21.72 9.18
N ARG A 161 6.30 -21.42 10.47
CA ARG A 161 6.23 -20.05 10.97
C ARG A 161 7.61 -19.59 11.38
N PHE A 162 7.93 -18.34 11.08
CA PHE A 162 9.20 -17.73 11.44
C PHE A 162 8.98 -16.59 12.44
N ASP A 163 9.89 -16.47 13.38
CA ASP A 163 9.97 -15.28 14.23
C ASP A 163 10.34 -14.05 13.40
N ALA A 164 9.94 -12.87 13.86
CA ALA A 164 10.11 -11.63 13.09
C ALA A 164 11.56 -11.38 12.63
N HIS A 165 12.55 -11.63 13.52
CA HIS A 165 13.98 -11.47 13.22
C HIS A 165 14.55 -12.50 12.20
N ARG A 166 13.75 -13.47 11.78
CA ARG A 166 14.10 -14.42 10.70
C ARG A 166 13.57 -13.99 9.35
N VAL A 167 12.89 -12.87 9.31
CA VAL A 167 12.32 -12.29 8.10
C VAL A 167 13.00 -10.96 7.83
N LEU A 168 13.72 -10.85 6.71
CA LEU A 168 14.36 -9.62 6.29
C LEU A 168 13.43 -8.87 5.33
N ALA A 169 13.03 -7.67 5.72
CA ALA A 169 12.38 -6.74 4.82
C ALA A 169 13.42 -5.93 4.05
N ILE A 170 13.25 -5.78 2.74
CA ILE A 170 14.14 -5.00 1.88
C ILE A 170 13.30 -3.92 1.19
N GLY A 171 13.71 -2.67 1.32
CA GLY A 171 12.97 -1.57 0.71
C GLY A 171 13.71 -0.24 0.77
N ASP A 172 13.13 0.78 0.12
CA ASP A 172 13.71 2.11 -0.03
C ASP A 172 12.80 3.24 0.48
N GLY A 173 11.53 2.96 0.77
CA GLY A 173 10.57 3.95 1.26
C GLY A 173 10.58 4.06 2.78
N LEU A 174 11.07 5.19 3.33
CA LEU A 174 11.10 5.43 4.78
C LEU A 174 9.71 5.35 5.41
N ALA A 175 8.72 6.03 4.82
CA ALA A 175 7.36 6.09 5.35
C ALA A 175 6.55 4.80 5.15
N THR A 176 6.98 3.91 4.28
CA THR A 176 6.26 2.70 3.89
C THR A 176 7.02 1.43 4.28
N ASP A 177 8.09 1.12 3.55
CA ASP A 177 8.85 -0.11 3.74
C ASP A 177 9.51 -0.17 5.10
N ILE A 178 10.30 0.87 5.43
CA ILE A 178 11.12 0.88 6.63
C ILE A 178 10.24 1.01 7.87
N ARG A 179 9.32 1.99 7.87
CA ARG A 179 8.39 2.20 8.99
C ARG A 179 7.52 0.98 9.24
N GLY A 180 7.01 0.36 8.18
CA GLY A 180 6.15 -0.80 8.31
C GLY A 180 6.90 -2.02 8.84
N ALA A 181 8.07 -2.35 8.29
CA ALA A 181 8.89 -3.46 8.74
C ALA A 181 9.38 -3.27 10.18
N PHE A 182 9.86 -2.06 10.51
CA PHE A 182 10.26 -1.68 11.88
C PHE A 182 9.09 -1.83 12.87
N GLY A 183 7.90 -1.33 12.51
CA GLY A 183 6.69 -1.47 13.33
C GLY A 183 6.22 -2.91 13.55
N GLN A 184 6.64 -3.84 12.68
CA GLN A 184 6.38 -5.27 12.80
C GLN A 184 7.53 -6.07 13.46
N GLY A 185 8.60 -5.38 13.89
CA GLY A 185 9.77 -5.98 14.50
C GLY A 185 10.56 -6.88 13.55
N LEU A 186 10.49 -6.62 12.23
CA LEU A 186 11.28 -7.34 11.22
C LEU A 186 12.69 -6.77 11.16
N ASP A 187 13.65 -7.60 10.73
CA ASP A 187 14.93 -7.10 10.28
C ASP A 187 14.77 -6.32 8.98
N VAL A 188 15.52 -5.21 8.84
CA VAL A 188 15.36 -4.28 7.72
C VAL A 188 16.69 -4.03 7.02
N LEU A 189 16.73 -4.28 5.71
CA LEU A 189 17.77 -3.81 4.82
C LEU A 189 17.27 -2.57 4.05
N PHE A 190 17.80 -1.41 4.40
CA PHE A 190 17.43 -0.15 3.75
C PHE A 190 18.26 0.09 2.50
N VAL A 191 17.59 0.26 1.34
CA VAL A 191 18.21 0.60 0.05
C VAL A 191 18.23 2.12 -0.10
N THR A 192 19.35 2.75 0.19
CA THR A 192 19.48 4.21 0.25
C THR A 192 19.53 4.88 -1.12
N GLY A 193 19.88 4.16 -2.18
CA GLY A 193 19.89 4.65 -3.56
C GLY A 193 18.54 4.62 -4.28
N GLY A 194 17.43 4.38 -3.55
CA GLY A 194 16.06 4.41 -4.05
C GLY A 194 15.44 5.81 -4.04
N ILE A 195 14.14 5.88 -3.65
CA ILE A 195 13.32 7.12 -3.72
C ILE A 195 13.85 8.29 -2.88
N HIS A 196 14.69 8.01 -1.87
CA HIS A 196 15.31 9.01 -0.99
C HIS A 196 16.79 9.29 -1.33
N ALA A 197 17.30 8.81 -2.48
CA ALA A 197 18.72 8.95 -2.82
C ALA A 197 19.22 10.40 -2.75
N ALA A 198 18.42 11.36 -3.20
CA ALA A 198 18.77 12.78 -3.20
C ALA A 198 18.99 13.36 -1.77
N ASP A 199 18.36 12.76 -0.76
CA ASP A 199 18.49 13.21 0.64
C ASP A 199 19.84 12.85 1.24
N PHE A 200 20.50 11.80 0.72
CA PHE A 200 21.69 11.18 1.32
C PHE A 200 23.01 11.50 0.59
N GLY A 201 22.97 12.29 -0.49
CA GLY A 201 24.16 12.63 -1.28
C GLY A 201 24.29 11.78 -2.54
N PRO A 202 25.54 11.41 -2.98
CA PRO A 202 25.69 10.58 -4.17
C PRO A 202 25.02 9.20 -3.99
N ALA A 203 24.24 8.77 -4.98
CA ALA A 203 23.45 7.53 -4.90
C ALA A 203 24.30 6.28 -4.60
N ASP A 204 25.53 6.21 -5.17
CA ASP A 204 26.46 5.09 -4.98
C ASP A 204 27.29 5.19 -3.68
N ALA A 205 27.29 6.37 -3.05
CA ALA A 205 28.09 6.65 -1.85
C ALA A 205 27.29 7.58 -0.91
N PRO A 206 26.19 7.10 -0.32
CA PRO A 206 25.37 7.88 0.59
C PRO A 206 26.18 8.29 1.81
N ASP A 207 25.96 9.51 2.30
CA ASP A 207 26.55 10.02 3.53
C ASP A 207 25.94 9.31 4.74
N PRO A 208 26.71 8.52 5.52
CA PRO A 208 26.17 7.76 6.65
C PRO A 208 25.58 8.67 7.75
N ALA A 209 26.12 9.88 7.93
CA ALA A 209 25.61 10.83 8.93
C ALA A 209 24.20 11.29 8.54
N ARG A 210 23.98 11.69 7.28
CA ARG A 210 22.66 12.08 6.78
C ARG A 210 21.63 10.95 6.88
N VAL A 211 22.04 9.72 6.58
CA VAL A 211 21.14 8.55 6.72
C VAL A 211 20.78 8.35 8.19
N SER A 212 21.77 8.41 9.09
CA SER A 212 21.56 8.24 10.54
C SER A 212 20.66 9.34 11.10
N ASP A 213 20.91 10.59 10.75
CA ASP A 213 20.11 11.74 11.21
C ASP A 213 18.66 11.59 10.74
N ARG A 214 18.46 11.23 9.47
CA ARG A 214 17.11 11.02 8.93
C ARG A 214 16.37 9.89 9.63
N LEU A 215 17.03 8.76 9.89
CA LEU A 215 16.42 7.65 10.63
C LEU A 215 16.05 8.05 12.07
N MET A 216 16.91 8.82 12.74
CA MET A 216 16.63 9.33 14.08
C MET A 216 15.44 10.30 14.08
N ASP A 217 15.38 11.23 13.13
CA ASP A 217 14.28 12.19 13.01
C ASP A 217 12.93 11.50 12.77
N GLU A 218 12.94 10.39 12.04
CA GLU A 218 11.75 9.57 11.78
C GLU A 218 11.45 8.57 12.92
N GLY A 219 12.32 8.45 13.92
CA GLY A 219 12.20 7.44 14.98
C GLY A 219 12.30 6.01 14.48
N LEU A 220 13.12 5.77 13.46
CA LEU A 220 13.29 4.48 12.79
C LEU A 220 14.68 3.90 13.07
N ALA A 221 14.77 2.55 12.98
CA ALA A 221 16.04 1.83 13.00
C ALA A 221 16.03 0.75 11.90
N VAL A 222 17.22 0.44 11.37
CA VAL A 222 17.41 -0.59 10.35
C VAL A 222 18.53 -1.53 10.77
N THR A 223 18.47 -2.80 10.32
CA THR A 223 19.49 -3.80 10.61
C THR A 223 20.76 -3.56 9.80
N ALA A 224 20.58 -3.16 8.53
CA ALA A 224 21.67 -2.82 7.62
C ALA A 224 21.18 -1.84 6.54
N LEU A 225 22.12 -1.23 5.84
CA LEU A 225 21.86 -0.39 4.68
C LEU A 225 22.82 -0.70 3.53
N VAL A 226 22.33 -0.53 2.30
CA VAL A 226 23.13 -0.64 1.08
C VAL A 226 22.72 0.46 0.10
N PRO A 227 23.64 0.99 -0.72
CA PRO A 227 23.25 1.94 -1.76
C PRO A 227 22.36 1.28 -2.82
N HIS A 228 22.74 0.11 -3.30
CA HIS A 228 22.02 -0.65 -4.31
C HIS A 228 22.03 -2.15 -3.99
N LEU A 229 21.02 -2.86 -4.49
CA LEU A 229 21.02 -4.32 -4.47
C LEU A 229 21.92 -4.82 -5.61
N VAL A 230 22.81 -5.74 -5.29
CA VAL A 230 23.71 -6.42 -6.24
C VAL A 230 23.46 -7.91 -6.13
N TRP A 231 23.25 -8.57 -7.27
CA TRP A 231 22.96 -10.00 -7.37
C TRP A 231 24.15 -10.75 -7.98
#